data_a98cafe5b2c62701fe53292ecbbca448
#
_entry.id   a98cafe5b2c62701fe53292ecbbca448
#
_cell.length_a   1.000
_cell.length_b   1.000
_cell.length_c   1.000
_cell.angle_alpha   90.00
_cell.angle_beta   90.00
_cell.angle_gamma   90.00
#
_symmetry.space_group_name_H-M   'P 1'
#
loop_
_entity.id
_entity.type
_entity.pdbx_description
1 polymer ?
#
loop_
_entity_poly.entity_id
_entity_poly.type
_entity_poly.pdbx_seq_one_letter_code
_entity_poly.pdbx_strand_id
1 'polypeptide(L)'
;MRTSAITEQFGVRIEDIDLSKPLNLTDREQVLDCWMRHKVAVFPGQNLDDEALAAFAAQFGPLFIHVQKQLLRPKGRKDIMELSNLPGAHAPVTRELDWHTDQIYTPKPVFGTILHGLAVTADGGETVFADLAGAWASMP
;
A
#
# COMPACT_ATOMS: atom_id res chain seq x y z
N MET A 1 -12.68 -15.66 -0.89
CA MET A 1 -11.55 -14.91 -1.48
C MET A 1 -11.12 -15.58 -2.78
N ARG A 2 -10.96 -14.82 -3.86
CA ARG A 2 -10.52 -15.29 -5.17
C ARG A 2 -9.26 -14.52 -5.57
N THR A 3 -8.28 -15.19 -6.18
CA THR A 3 -7.02 -14.60 -6.56
C THR A 3 -6.74 -14.80 -8.05
N SER A 4 -6.09 -13.82 -8.68
CA SER A 4 -5.59 -13.92 -10.05
C SER A 4 -4.28 -13.14 -10.19
N ALA A 5 -3.33 -13.67 -10.97
CA ALA A 5 -2.09 -12.98 -11.24
C ALA A 5 -2.34 -11.70 -12.05
N ILE A 6 -1.58 -10.64 -11.77
CA ILE A 6 -1.62 -9.39 -12.53
C ILE A 6 -0.63 -9.47 -13.70
N THR A 7 0.57 -9.99 -13.43
CA THR A 7 1.59 -10.28 -14.46
C THR A 7 2.12 -11.70 -14.26
N GLU A 8 2.94 -12.18 -15.20
CA GLU A 8 3.61 -13.47 -15.07
C GLU A 8 4.69 -13.47 -13.97
N GLN A 9 5.28 -12.31 -13.67
CA GLN A 9 6.43 -12.20 -12.78
C GLN A 9 6.00 -11.92 -11.33
N PHE A 10 5.07 -10.98 -11.12
CA PHE A 10 4.60 -10.59 -9.79
C PHE A 10 3.27 -9.82 -9.86
N GLY A 11 2.70 -9.57 -8.70
CA GLY A 11 1.41 -8.89 -8.54
C GLY A 11 0.24 -9.87 -8.53
N VAL A 12 -0.64 -9.73 -7.55
CA VAL A 12 -1.85 -10.53 -7.39
C VAL A 12 -3.06 -9.62 -7.15
N ARG A 13 -4.16 -9.91 -7.85
CA ARG A 13 -5.48 -9.34 -7.57
C ARG A 13 -6.21 -10.25 -6.61
N ILE A 14 -6.75 -9.68 -5.55
CA ILE A 14 -7.52 -10.40 -4.51
C ILE A 14 -8.93 -9.82 -4.48
N GLU A 15 -9.92 -10.64 -4.77
CA GLU A 15 -11.33 -10.28 -4.86
C GLU A 15 -12.16 -11.11 -3.88
N ASP A 16 -13.46 -10.77 -3.75
CA ASP A 16 -14.41 -11.43 -2.85
C ASP A 16 -13.95 -11.38 -1.38
N ILE A 17 -13.44 -10.22 -0.97
CA ILE A 17 -13.02 -9.91 0.40
C ILE A 17 -13.42 -8.47 0.74
N ASP A 18 -13.88 -8.25 1.97
CA ASP A 18 -14.28 -6.95 2.50
C ASP A 18 -13.27 -6.49 3.56
N LEU A 19 -12.41 -5.54 3.19
CA LEU A 19 -11.36 -5.03 4.07
C LEU A 19 -11.87 -4.02 5.11
N SER A 20 -13.13 -3.60 5.03
CA SER A 20 -13.76 -2.75 6.06
C SER A 20 -14.01 -3.50 7.37
N LYS A 21 -13.86 -4.82 7.37
CA LYS A 21 -14.06 -5.71 8.50
C LYS A 21 -12.77 -6.42 8.89
N PRO A 22 -12.61 -6.79 10.17
CA PRO A 22 -11.50 -7.65 10.57
C PRO A 22 -11.52 -8.96 9.80
N LEU A 23 -10.38 -9.35 9.24
CA LEU A 23 -10.24 -10.64 8.60
C LEU A 23 -10.22 -11.75 9.65
N ASN A 24 -10.83 -12.89 9.35
CA ASN A 24 -10.59 -14.10 10.12
C ASN A 24 -9.13 -14.58 9.94
N LEU A 25 -8.69 -15.49 10.78
CA LEU A 25 -7.30 -15.99 10.76
C LEU A 25 -6.91 -16.58 9.40
N THR A 26 -7.78 -17.37 8.79
CA THR A 26 -7.52 -18.02 7.51
C THR A 26 -7.37 -17.01 6.38
N ASP A 27 -8.29 -16.04 6.27
CA ASP A 27 -8.21 -15.00 5.24
C ASP A 27 -6.97 -14.12 5.42
N ARG A 28 -6.63 -13.77 6.68
CA ARG A 28 -5.43 -12.98 6.97
C ARG A 28 -4.15 -13.71 6.56
N GLU A 29 -4.03 -15.00 6.88
CA GLU A 29 -2.88 -15.80 6.49
C GLU A 29 -2.79 -15.97 4.97
N GLN A 30 -3.91 -16.16 4.29
CA GLN A 30 -3.96 -16.24 2.82
C GLN A 30 -3.57 -14.92 2.16
N VAL A 31 -4.07 -13.78 2.67
CA VAL A 31 -3.68 -12.44 2.18
C VAL A 31 -2.18 -12.24 2.35
N LEU A 32 -1.64 -12.56 3.53
CA LEU A 32 -0.21 -12.42 3.81
C LEU A 32 0.62 -13.30 2.88
N ASP A 33 0.25 -14.57 2.72
CA ASP A 33 0.96 -15.51 1.84
C ASP A 33 0.94 -15.05 0.37
N CYS A 34 -0.24 -14.62 -0.13
CA CYS A 34 -0.38 -14.06 -1.48
C CYS A 34 0.51 -12.83 -1.65
N TRP A 35 0.48 -11.87 -0.71
CA TRP A 35 1.30 -10.68 -0.77
C TRP A 35 2.79 -11.02 -0.75
N MET A 36 3.25 -11.86 0.16
CA MET A 36 4.66 -12.26 0.26
C MET A 36 5.17 -12.96 -1.01
N ARG A 37 4.35 -13.79 -1.64
CA ARG A 37 4.72 -14.48 -2.90
C ARG A 37 4.73 -13.53 -4.08
N HIS A 38 3.72 -12.67 -4.18
CA HIS A 38 3.52 -11.82 -5.36
C HIS A 38 4.01 -10.37 -5.19
N LYS A 39 4.53 -9.98 -4.03
CA LYS A 39 5.10 -8.67 -3.66
C LYS A 39 4.10 -7.51 -3.68
N VAL A 40 3.13 -7.52 -4.60
CA VAL A 40 2.05 -6.53 -4.71
C VAL A 40 0.72 -7.25 -4.66
N ALA A 41 -0.17 -6.85 -3.75
CA ALA A 41 -1.55 -7.33 -3.66
C ALA A 41 -2.51 -6.16 -3.94
N VAL A 42 -3.42 -6.35 -4.89
CA VAL A 42 -4.42 -5.35 -5.28
C VAL A 42 -5.80 -5.84 -4.89
N PHE A 43 -6.53 -5.01 -4.17
CA PHE A 43 -7.88 -5.26 -3.66
C PHE A 43 -8.86 -4.30 -4.33
N PRO A 44 -9.50 -4.68 -5.44
CA PRO A 44 -10.42 -3.80 -6.15
C PRO A 44 -11.68 -3.50 -5.36
N GLY A 45 -12.27 -2.31 -5.60
CA GLY A 45 -13.61 -1.96 -5.15
C GLY A 45 -13.76 -1.79 -3.64
N GLN A 46 -12.66 -1.59 -2.90
CA GLN A 46 -12.72 -1.34 -1.46
C GLN A 46 -13.17 0.10 -1.19
N ASN A 47 -14.08 0.25 -0.23
CA ASN A 47 -14.51 1.56 0.26
C ASN A 47 -14.18 1.65 1.75
N LEU A 48 -13.03 2.23 2.06
CA LEU A 48 -12.47 2.30 3.40
C LEU A 48 -12.41 3.75 3.86
N ASP A 49 -12.82 4.01 5.09
CA ASP A 49 -12.42 5.21 5.79
C ASP A 49 -11.04 5.03 6.44
N ASP A 50 -10.52 6.09 7.05
CA ASP A 50 -9.20 6.08 7.70
C ASP A 50 -9.11 5.02 8.80
N GLU A 51 -10.18 4.79 9.55
CA GLU A 51 -10.20 3.84 10.65
C GLU A 51 -10.19 2.40 10.13
N ALA A 52 -10.97 2.10 9.11
CA ALA A 52 -10.99 0.79 8.46
C ALA A 52 -9.64 0.48 7.78
N LEU A 53 -9.06 1.45 7.08
CA LEU A 53 -7.74 1.31 6.46
C LEU A 53 -6.66 1.00 7.50
N ALA A 54 -6.63 1.74 8.59
CA ALA A 54 -5.69 1.51 9.69
C ALA A 54 -5.94 0.18 10.40
N ALA A 55 -7.20 -0.18 10.64
CA ALA A 55 -7.56 -1.46 11.25
C ALA A 55 -7.15 -2.66 10.37
N PHE A 56 -7.31 -2.54 9.05
CA PHE A 56 -6.82 -3.55 8.13
C PHE A 56 -5.28 -3.67 8.20
N ALA A 57 -4.56 -2.55 8.09
CA ALA A 57 -3.09 -2.53 8.15
C ALA A 57 -2.55 -3.10 9.46
N ALA A 58 -3.18 -2.79 10.60
CA ALA A 58 -2.76 -3.24 11.93
C ALA A 58 -2.82 -4.76 12.11
N GLN A 59 -3.55 -5.49 11.27
CA GLN A 59 -3.60 -6.94 11.32
C GLN A 59 -2.28 -7.59 10.86
N PHE A 60 -1.41 -6.85 10.16
CA PHE A 60 -0.13 -7.33 9.64
C PHE A 60 1.08 -6.78 10.40
N GLY A 61 0.88 -5.87 11.33
CA GLY A 61 1.96 -5.33 12.16
C GLY A 61 1.64 -3.96 12.76
N PRO A 62 2.56 -3.41 13.55
CA PRO A 62 2.38 -2.09 14.14
C PRO A 62 2.38 -1.00 13.07
N LEU A 63 1.47 -0.03 13.21
CA LEU A 63 1.38 1.09 12.30
C LEU A 63 2.56 2.04 12.48
N PHE A 64 3.08 2.57 11.39
CA PHE A 64 4.21 3.47 11.36
C PHE A 64 3.74 4.93 11.26
N ILE A 65 4.32 5.79 12.10
CA ILE A 65 4.13 7.24 12.00
C ILE A 65 5.36 7.82 11.29
N HIS A 66 5.14 8.52 10.18
CA HIS A 66 6.22 9.06 9.37
C HIS A 66 7.11 10.02 10.18
N VAL A 67 8.44 9.88 10.02
CA VAL A 67 9.42 10.66 10.79
C VAL A 67 9.41 12.16 10.43
N GLN A 68 9.04 12.49 9.21
CA GLN A 68 8.91 13.88 8.75
C GLN A 68 7.56 14.45 9.15
N LYS A 69 7.54 15.18 10.26
CA LYS A 69 6.30 15.72 10.86
C LYS A 69 5.50 16.63 9.93
N GLN A 70 6.15 17.31 8.98
CA GLN A 70 5.50 18.16 7.99
C GLN A 70 4.61 17.37 6.99
N LEU A 71 4.83 16.06 6.85
CA LEU A 71 4.01 15.19 6.01
C LEU A 71 2.80 14.61 6.76
N LEU A 72 2.76 14.78 8.09
CA LEU A 72 1.66 14.28 8.90
C LEU A 72 0.43 15.17 8.69
N ARG A 73 -0.72 14.55 8.50
CA ARG A 73 -2.00 15.28 8.40
C ARG A 73 -2.21 16.20 9.61
N PRO A 74 -2.65 17.44 9.42
CA PRO A 74 -2.91 18.38 10.53
C PRO A 74 -3.97 17.86 11.49
N LYS A 75 -4.99 17.19 10.94
CA LYS A 75 -6.11 16.58 11.67
C LYS A 75 -6.24 15.11 11.30
N GLY A 76 -6.89 14.33 12.16
CA GLY A 76 -7.07 12.88 11.95
C GLY A 76 -5.86 12.05 12.32
N ARG A 77 -5.78 10.87 11.78
CA ARG A 77 -4.76 9.85 12.06
C ARG A 77 -3.37 10.29 11.58
N LYS A 78 -2.35 10.08 12.40
CA LYS A 78 -0.94 10.41 12.10
C LYS A 78 -0.19 9.29 11.40
N ASP A 79 -0.74 8.10 11.39
CA ASP A 79 -0.24 6.91 10.70
C ASP A 79 -0.78 6.78 9.27
N ILE A 80 -1.57 7.77 8.82
CA ILE A 80 -2.04 7.88 7.42
C ILE A 80 -1.53 9.19 6.84
N MET A 81 -0.88 9.10 5.69
CA MET A 81 -0.51 10.23 4.86
C MET A 81 -1.52 10.43 3.74
N GLU A 82 -1.76 11.67 3.38
CA GLU A 82 -2.53 12.02 2.20
C GLU A 82 -1.58 12.43 1.07
N LEU A 83 -1.63 11.71 -0.04
CA LEU A 83 -0.95 12.06 -1.27
C LEU A 83 -1.98 12.66 -2.22
N SER A 84 -1.83 13.92 -2.58
CA SER A 84 -2.82 14.63 -3.40
C SER A 84 -2.13 15.69 -4.26
N ASN A 85 -2.64 15.89 -5.47
CA ASN A 85 -2.27 16.98 -6.36
C ASN A 85 -3.33 18.10 -6.41
N LEU A 86 -4.35 18.02 -5.57
CA LEU A 86 -5.42 19.03 -5.51
C LEU A 86 -4.90 20.34 -4.90
N PRO A 87 -5.41 21.50 -5.38
CA PRO A 87 -5.11 22.78 -4.76
C PRO A 87 -5.48 22.80 -3.27
N GLY A 88 -4.56 23.23 -2.42
CA GLY A 88 -4.77 23.29 -0.98
C GLY A 88 -4.51 21.98 -0.23
N ALA A 89 -4.05 20.93 -0.89
CA ALA A 89 -3.58 19.73 -0.22
C ALA A 89 -2.45 20.03 0.78
N HIS A 90 -2.44 19.35 1.91
CA HIS A 90 -1.45 19.59 2.97
C HIS A 90 -0.01 19.27 2.52
N ALA A 91 0.17 18.17 1.81
CA ALA A 91 1.46 17.76 1.25
C ALA A 91 1.27 17.43 -0.24
N PRO A 92 1.21 18.44 -1.12
CA PRO A 92 0.90 18.23 -2.52
C PRO A 92 2.03 17.48 -3.22
N VAL A 93 1.68 16.43 -3.97
CA VAL A 93 2.58 15.73 -4.89
C VAL A 93 2.35 16.32 -6.27
N THR A 94 3.30 17.12 -6.75
CA THR A 94 3.18 17.86 -8.02
C THR A 94 4.12 17.36 -9.11
N ARG A 95 4.86 16.30 -8.84
CA ARG A 95 5.82 15.69 -9.78
C ARG A 95 5.81 14.17 -9.66
N GLU A 96 6.30 13.51 -10.67
CA GLU A 96 6.64 12.10 -10.63
C GLU A 96 7.69 11.84 -9.53
N LEU A 97 7.52 10.75 -8.81
CA LEU A 97 8.48 10.31 -7.80
C LEU A 97 9.49 9.36 -8.45
N ASP A 98 10.76 9.53 -8.11
CA ASP A 98 11.82 8.61 -8.52
C ASP A 98 11.58 7.22 -7.91
N TRP A 99 12.19 6.20 -8.54
CA TRP A 99 12.20 4.84 -8.00
C TRP A 99 12.75 4.82 -6.57
N HIS A 100 11.98 4.27 -5.65
CA HIS A 100 12.35 4.21 -4.24
C HIS A 100 11.72 3.00 -3.55
N THR A 101 12.20 2.72 -2.36
CA THR A 101 11.56 1.82 -1.39
C THR A 101 11.19 2.65 -0.17
N ASP A 102 9.94 2.50 0.29
CA ASP A 102 9.44 3.27 1.43
C ASP A 102 10.22 2.99 2.70
N GLN A 103 10.56 4.06 3.43
CA GLN A 103 11.14 4.04 4.79
C GLN A 103 12.41 3.17 4.96
N ILE A 104 13.13 2.84 3.87
CA ILE A 104 14.35 2.01 3.92
C ILE A 104 15.49 2.66 4.74
N TYR A 105 15.44 3.98 4.90
CA TYR A 105 16.43 4.77 5.66
C TYR A 105 16.20 4.74 7.17
N THR A 106 15.15 4.10 7.66
CA THR A 106 14.87 3.97 9.10
C THR A 106 15.60 2.75 9.70
N PRO A 107 15.98 2.77 10.99
CA PRO A 107 16.61 1.62 11.65
C PRO A 107 15.74 0.35 11.65
N LYS A 108 14.43 0.52 11.53
CA LYS A 108 13.45 -0.56 11.36
C LYS A 108 12.59 -0.22 10.17
N PRO A 109 12.96 -0.65 8.97
CA PRO A 109 12.14 -0.45 7.77
C PRO A 109 10.71 -0.98 7.96
N VAL A 110 9.76 -0.33 7.33
CA VAL A 110 8.37 -0.82 7.35
C VAL A 110 8.27 -2.15 6.62
N PHE A 111 7.41 -3.02 7.12
CA PHE A 111 7.15 -4.33 6.50
C PHE A 111 6.47 -4.19 5.14
N GLY A 112 5.61 -3.18 4.99
CA GLY A 112 4.94 -2.87 3.76
C GLY A 112 4.17 -1.56 3.83
N THR A 113 3.69 -1.11 2.68
CA THR A 113 2.90 0.11 2.53
C THR A 113 1.55 -0.23 1.90
N ILE A 114 0.49 0.43 2.33
CA ILE A 114 -0.84 0.32 1.74
C ILE A 114 -1.19 1.66 1.09
N LEU A 115 -1.57 1.62 -0.18
CA LEU A 115 -2.11 2.75 -0.91
C LEU A 115 -3.61 2.55 -1.10
N HIS A 116 -4.41 3.55 -0.71
CA HIS A 116 -5.85 3.55 -0.92
C HIS A 116 -6.21 4.69 -1.89
N GLY A 117 -6.66 4.34 -3.08
CA GLY A 117 -7.08 5.30 -4.10
C GLY A 117 -8.45 5.88 -3.78
N LEU A 118 -8.50 7.16 -3.40
CA LEU A 118 -9.74 7.90 -3.14
C LEU A 118 -10.29 8.57 -4.41
N ALA A 119 -9.40 9.11 -5.22
CA ALA A 119 -9.71 9.69 -6.51
C ALA A 119 -8.56 9.38 -7.46
N VAL A 120 -8.87 8.79 -8.60
CA VAL A 120 -7.88 8.39 -9.61
C VAL A 120 -8.26 9.02 -10.95
N THR A 121 -7.25 9.32 -11.77
CA THR A 121 -7.45 9.81 -13.14
C THR A 121 -7.92 8.68 -14.04
N ALA A 122 -8.63 9.01 -15.12
CA ALA A 122 -9.02 8.04 -16.13
C ALA A 122 -7.80 7.55 -16.94
N ASP A 123 -6.83 8.46 -17.17
CA ASP A 123 -5.61 8.19 -17.92
C ASP A 123 -4.39 8.76 -17.18
N GLY A 124 -3.31 8.01 -17.11
CA GLY A 124 -2.06 8.41 -16.46
C GLY A 124 -2.12 8.34 -14.92
N GLY A 125 -1.00 8.63 -14.28
CA GLY A 125 -0.85 8.60 -12.83
C GLY A 125 -0.74 7.19 -12.25
N GLU A 126 -0.35 6.22 -13.06
CA GLU A 126 -0.15 4.84 -12.63
C GLU A 126 0.97 4.74 -11.60
N THR A 127 0.77 3.89 -10.60
CA THR A 127 1.85 3.47 -9.70
C THR A 127 2.57 2.28 -10.31
N VAL A 128 3.84 2.47 -10.60
CA VAL A 128 4.70 1.45 -11.22
C VAL A 128 5.53 0.76 -10.16
N PHE A 129 5.65 -0.57 -10.24
CA PHE A 129 6.40 -1.39 -9.30
C PHE A 129 7.50 -2.17 -10.00
N ALA A 130 8.61 -2.46 -9.28
CA ALA A 130 9.68 -3.33 -9.73
C ALA A 130 9.96 -4.42 -8.67
N ASP A 131 10.16 -5.66 -9.11
CA ASP A 131 10.53 -6.79 -8.23
C ASP A 131 12.04 -6.77 -7.96
N LEU A 132 12.45 -6.16 -6.86
CA LEU A 132 13.86 -6.12 -6.44
C LEU A 132 14.39 -7.49 -6.02
N ALA A 133 13.54 -8.38 -5.49
CA ALA A 133 13.96 -9.73 -5.12
C ALA A 133 14.26 -10.58 -6.36
N GLY A 134 13.42 -10.51 -7.38
CA GLY A 134 13.65 -11.14 -8.68
C GLY A 134 14.88 -10.56 -9.39
N ALA A 135 15.05 -9.24 -9.37
CA ALA A 135 16.22 -8.57 -9.93
C ALA A 135 17.50 -9.04 -9.22
N TRP A 136 17.51 -9.11 -7.90
CA TRP A 136 18.66 -9.63 -7.13
C TRP A 136 18.97 -11.08 -7.49
N ALA A 137 17.97 -11.95 -7.56
CA ALA A 137 18.14 -13.37 -7.86
C ALA A 137 18.66 -13.62 -9.29
N SER A 138 18.45 -12.67 -10.21
CA SER A 138 18.91 -12.74 -11.61
C SER A 138 20.31 -12.17 -11.84
N MET A 139 20.92 -11.57 -10.82
CA MET A 139 22.29 -11.04 -10.95
C MET A 139 23.29 -12.18 -11.10
N PRO A 140 24.32 -12.03 -11.97
CA PRO A 140 25.36 -13.02 -12.18
C PRO A 140 26.30 -13.18 -10.99
#